data_b184bbf54e8deb95d2160f422d463b2d
#
_entry.id   b184bbf54e8deb95d2160f422d463b2d
#
_cell.length_a   1.000
_cell.length_b   1.000
_cell.length_c   1.000
_cell.angle_alpha   90.00
_cell.angle_beta   90.00
_cell.angle_gamma   90.00
#
_symmetry.space_group_name_H-M   'P 1'
#
loop_
_entity.id
_entity.type
_entity.pdbx_description
1 polymer ?
#
loop_
_entity_poly.entity_id
_entity_poly.type
_entity_poly.pdbx_seq_one_letter_code
_entity_poly.pdbx_strand_id
1 'polypeptide(L)'
;MKSALRFAAALLLSTGLAAPAFSTEYPLPAPDSRLIGENQLTTVPDDKQSLEVIAAKYQIGLLGMLEANPGTDPWLPKAGTQLVVPQQMLLPDTPREGIVVNLAELRLYYYPKGEEKVIVYPIGIGQLGAATPVMVTSISQKIPNPTWTPTPNIRKRYAKEGVTLPAVVPAGPENPMGLFAMRLARGSGNYLIHGTNANFGIGMRVSSGCIRLRPQDIEALFNSVPKGTRVQVINQPVKYAIEPDGKRYIEVHQPLSHNDKDDPQTMPIALSAALKTFIKSPQSDSELIKAALARRSGMPVLVSSGEAVEAQKPEEAQQSAQVSAQGQATVETP
;
A
#
# COMPACT_ATOMS: atom_id res chain seq x y z
N MET A 1 39.74 -43.59 -46.06
CA MET A 1 39.98 -42.29 -45.43
C MET A 1 38.60 -41.72 -45.07
N LYS A 2 38.22 -41.76 -43.77
CA LYS A 2 36.89 -41.35 -43.27
C LYS A 2 37.04 -40.03 -42.56
N SER A 3 36.48 -38.94 -43.12
CA SER A 3 36.43 -37.62 -42.50
C SER A 3 35.26 -37.59 -41.52
N ALA A 4 35.55 -37.37 -40.26
CA ALA A 4 34.56 -37.16 -39.23
C ALA A 4 34.26 -35.64 -39.12
N LEU A 5 33.02 -35.27 -39.43
CA LEU A 5 32.49 -33.89 -39.27
C LEU A 5 32.04 -33.72 -37.81
N ARG A 6 32.71 -32.84 -37.07
CA ARG A 6 32.31 -32.46 -35.70
C ARG A 6 31.32 -31.28 -35.76
N PHE A 7 30.08 -31.56 -35.46
CA PHE A 7 29.09 -30.50 -35.17
C PHE A 7 29.31 -29.95 -33.75
N ALA A 8 29.72 -28.69 -33.70
CA ALA A 8 29.70 -27.95 -32.44
C ALA A 8 28.31 -27.29 -32.28
N ALA A 9 27.52 -27.80 -31.32
CA ALA A 9 26.26 -27.17 -30.95
C ALA A 9 26.56 -25.98 -30.02
N ALA A 10 26.36 -24.76 -30.54
CA ALA A 10 26.39 -23.54 -29.74
C ALA A 10 25.11 -23.43 -28.93
N LEU A 11 25.21 -23.63 -27.60
CA LEU A 11 24.14 -23.41 -26.66
C LEU A 11 23.98 -21.91 -26.43
N LEU A 12 23.01 -21.27 -27.09
CA LEU A 12 22.60 -19.88 -26.82
C LEU A 12 21.89 -19.85 -25.45
N LEU A 13 22.61 -19.47 -24.39
CA LEU A 13 21.98 -19.03 -23.12
C LEU A 13 21.24 -17.72 -23.39
N SER A 14 19.93 -17.77 -23.57
CA SER A 14 19.07 -16.61 -23.49
C SER A 14 18.98 -16.18 -22.03
N THR A 15 19.79 -15.21 -21.60
CA THR A 15 19.56 -14.47 -20.36
C THR A 15 18.31 -13.61 -20.57
N GLY A 16 17.15 -14.17 -20.27
CA GLY A 16 15.92 -13.40 -20.14
C GLY A 16 16.13 -12.38 -19.03
N LEU A 17 16.23 -11.11 -19.38
CA LEU A 17 16.05 -10.01 -18.44
C LEU A 17 14.60 -10.13 -17.94
N ALA A 18 14.43 -10.77 -16.78
CA ALA A 18 13.18 -10.70 -16.03
C ALA A 18 13.00 -9.21 -15.68
N ALA A 19 12.03 -8.55 -16.32
CA ALA A 19 11.58 -7.25 -15.87
C ALA A 19 11.21 -7.41 -14.38
N PRO A 20 11.57 -6.49 -13.48
CA PRO A 20 11.19 -6.57 -12.10
C PRO A 20 9.65 -6.62 -12.03
N ALA A 21 9.11 -7.76 -11.63
CA ALA A 21 7.70 -7.87 -11.30
C ALA A 21 7.53 -7.06 -10.02
N PHE A 22 6.94 -5.87 -10.13
CA PHE A 22 6.56 -5.08 -8.95
C PHE A 22 5.49 -5.87 -8.22
N SER A 23 5.94 -6.61 -7.20
CA SER A 23 5.08 -7.49 -6.41
C SER A 23 4.28 -6.64 -5.42
N THR A 24 2.99 -6.93 -5.32
CA THR A 24 2.15 -6.50 -4.20
C THR A 24 2.27 -7.46 -3.01
N GLU A 25 3.05 -8.53 -3.16
CA GLU A 25 3.27 -9.55 -2.15
C GLU A 25 4.51 -9.25 -1.33
N TYR A 26 4.36 -9.28 -0.02
CA TYR A 26 5.45 -9.07 0.93
C TYR A 26 5.51 -10.27 1.89
N PRO A 27 6.70 -10.78 2.24
CA PRO A 27 6.84 -11.75 3.30
C PRO A 27 6.34 -11.14 4.61
N LEU A 28 5.65 -11.94 5.44
CA LEU A 28 5.27 -11.50 6.76
C LEU A 28 6.54 -11.36 7.62
N PRO A 29 6.72 -10.22 8.29
CA PRO A 29 7.78 -10.07 9.27
C PRO A 29 7.44 -10.90 10.52
N ALA A 30 8.41 -11.05 11.43
CA ALA A 30 8.21 -11.65 12.74
C ALA A 30 6.95 -11.07 13.43
N PRO A 31 6.28 -11.82 14.33
CA PRO A 31 5.01 -11.38 14.94
C PRO A 31 5.08 -10.02 15.64
N ASP A 32 6.24 -9.68 16.21
CA ASP A 32 6.55 -8.43 16.92
C ASP A 32 7.10 -7.32 16.02
N SER A 33 7.36 -7.59 14.73
CA SER A 33 7.73 -6.61 13.71
C SER A 33 6.53 -6.20 12.86
N ARG A 34 6.50 -4.96 12.39
CA ARG A 34 5.44 -4.42 11.52
C ARG A 34 5.97 -3.77 10.24
N LEU A 35 7.27 -3.56 10.13
CA LEU A 35 7.88 -2.92 8.98
C LEU A 35 8.02 -3.93 7.83
N ILE A 36 7.50 -3.58 6.65
CA ILE A 36 7.62 -4.38 5.43
C ILE A 36 7.97 -3.50 4.24
N GLY A 37 8.54 -4.11 3.21
CA GLY A 37 8.88 -3.48 1.94
C GLY A 37 10.04 -2.48 2.03
N GLU A 38 10.38 -1.91 0.88
CA GLU A 38 11.43 -0.90 0.72
C GLU A 38 10.98 0.15 -0.28
N ASN A 39 11.30 1.42 -0.02
CA ASN A 39 11.02 2.49 -0.95
C ASN A 39 11.98 2.43 -2.15
N GLN A 40 11.50 2.78 -3.32
CA GLN A 40 12.27 2.83 -4.54
C GLN A 40 12.30 4.26 -5.10
N LEU A 41 13.24 4.52 -6.00
CA LEU A 41 13.26 5.74 -6.80
C LEU A 41 12.88 5.42 -8.23
N THR A 42 12.12 6.30 -8.84
CA THR A 42 11.84 6.28 -10.27
C THR A 42 11.95 7.67 -10.86
N THR A 43 12.10 7.75 -12.18
CA THR A 43 12.15 9.03 -12.89
C THR A 43 10.89 9.19 -13.73
N VAL A 44 10.29 10.37 -13.72
CA VAL A 44 9.15 10.69 -14.58
C VAL A 44 9.58 10.59 -16.03
N PRO A 45 8.96 9.73 -16.84
CA PRO A 45 9.30 9.59 -18.25
C PRO A 45 8.81 10.80 -19.07
N ASP A 46 9.43 11.03 -20.23
CA ASP A 46 8.98 12.07 -21.18
C ASP A 46 7.91 11.51 -22.14
N ASP A 47 6.79 11.04 -21.57
CA ASP A 47 5.69 10.43 -22.31
C ASP A 47 4.32 11.06 -21.96
N LYS A 48 4.34 12.16 -21.20
CA LYS A 48 3.14 12.92 -20.76
C LYS A 48 2.11 12.09 -19.97
N GLN A 49 2.53 11.01 -19.34
CA GLN A 49 1.65 10.22 -18.48
C GLN A 49 1.36 10.95 -17.16
N SER A 50 0.13 10.80 -16.65
CA SER A 50 -0.24 11.31 -15.33
C SER A 50 0.48 10.55 -14.21
N LEU A 51 0.56 11.16 -13.03
CA LEU A 51 1.13 10.52 -11.85
C LEU A 51 0.36 9.25 -11.45
N GLU A 52 -0.94 9.18 -11.72
CA GLU A 52 -1.75 7.99 -11.49
C GLU A 52 -1.30 6.80 -12.36
N VAL A 53 -1.00 7.05 -13.63
CA VAL A 53 -0.48 6.03 -14.55
C VAL A 53 0.90 5.55 -14.11
N ILE A 54 1.76 6.47 -13.69
CA ILE A 54 3.09 6.13 -13.14
C ILE A 54 2.93 5.31 -11.85
N ALA A 55 2.07 5.74 -10.91
CA ALA A 55 1.79 5.03 -9.67
C ALA A 55 1.26 3.61 -9.92
N ALA A 56 0.40 3.44 -10.92
CA ALA A 56 -0.17 2.14 -11.28
C ALA A 56 0.89 1.11 -11.70
N LYS A 57 1.98 1.53 -12.36
CA LYS A 57 3.09 0.64 -12.75
C LYS A 57 3.77 0.00 -11.53
N TYR A 58 3.77 0.70 -10.39
CA TYR A 58 4.37 0.26 -9.13
C TYR A 58 3.35 -0.27 -8.11
N GLN A 59 2.10 -0.45 -8.53
CA GLN A 59 1.01 -0.88 -7.65
C GLN A 59 0.77 0.07 -6.45
N ILE A 60 0.97 1.37 -6.66
CA ILE A 60 0.70 2.42 -5.68
C ILE A 60 -0.59 3.17 -6.08
N GLY A 61 -1.32 3.68 -5.07
CA GLY A 61 -2.45 4.59 -5.27
C GLY A 61 -2.00 6.03 -5.49
N LEU A 62 -2.81 6.84 -6.18
CA LEU A 62 -2.45 8.23 -6.48
C LEU A 62 -2.12 9.05 -5.22
N LEU A 63 -2.95 8.97 -4.16
CA LEU A 63 -2.68 9.71 -2.92
C LEU A 63 -1.33 9.30 -2.29
N GLY A 64 -1.00 8.01 -2.25
CA GLY A 64 0.28 7.54 -1.72
C GLY A 64 1.48 8.12 -2.48
N MET A 65 1.38 8.25 -3.82
CA MET A 65 2.41 8.92 -4.61
C MET A 65 2.50 10.42 -4.32
N LEU A 66 1.37 11.09 -4.12
CA LEU A 66 1.34 12.53 -3.80
C LEU A 66 1.87 12.81 -2.38
N GLU A 67 1.52 11.99 -1.39
CA GLU A 67 2.03 12.10 -0.02
C GLU A 67 3.56 11.92 0.03
N ALA A 68 4.08 10.95 -0.72
CA ALA A 68 5.53 10.72 -0.81
C ALA A 68 6.26 11.84 -1.56
N ASN A 69 5.62 12.46 -2.58
CA ASN A 69 6.23 13.41 -3.51
C ASN A 69 5.46 14.74 -3.55
N PRO A 70 5.54 15.58 -2.51
CA PRO A 70 4.80 16.83 -2.44
C PRO A 70 5.20 17.79 -3.56
N GLY A 71 4.22 18.54 -4.06
CA GLY A 71 4.42 19.51 -5.14
C GLY A 71 4.50 18.90 -6.54
N THR A 72 4.36 17.56 -6.67
CA THR A 72 4.26 16.92 -7.99
C THR A 72 2.89 17.18 -8.61
N ASP A 73 2.87 17.62 -9.87
CA ASP A 73 1.63 17.76 -10.63
C ASP A 73 1.01 16.37 -10.89
N PRO A 74 -0.24 16.12 -10.41
CA PRO A 74 -0.87 14.81 -10.61
C PRO A 74 -1.24 14.51 -12.07
N TRP A 75 -1.43 15.54 -12.89
CA TRP A 75 -1.91 15.41 -14.27
C TRP A 75 -0.77 15.37 -15.27
N LEU A 76 0.26 16.18 -15.06
CA LEU A 76 1.40 16.30 -15.94
C LEU A 76 2.70 16.49 -15.12
N PRO A 77 3.18 15.46 -14.45
CA PRO A 77 4.44 15.56 -13.70
C PRO A 77 5.59 15.88 -14.65
N LYS A 78 6.52 16.74 -14.20
CA LYS A 78 7.63 17.21 -15.02
C LYS A 78 8.57 16.05 -15.36
N ALA A 79 8.81 15.82 -16.65
CA ALA A 79 9.76 14.82 -17.14
C ALA A 79 11.16 15.00 -16.51
N GLY A 80 11.83 13.91 -16.18
CA GLY A 80 13.13 13.90 -15.53
C GLY A 80 13.09 14.11 -14.01
N THR A 81 11.92 14.42 -13.40
CA THR A 81 11.79 14.52 -11.94
C THR A 81 11.97 13.14 -11.30
N GLN A 82 12.78 13.06 -10.25
CA GLN A 82 12.86 11.86 -9.42
C GLN A 82 11.68 11.79 -8.46
N LEU A 83 11.05 10.63 -8.40
CA LEU A 83 9.94 10.32 -7.51
C LEU A 83 10.32 9.18 -6.57
N VAL A 84 9.92 9.30 -5.30
CA VAL A 84 9.93 8.18 -4.35
C VAL A 84 8.69 7.32 -4.60
N VAL A 85 8.88 6.02 -4.78
CA VAL A 85 7.82 5.02 -4.84
C VAL A 85 7.64 4.43 -3.44
N PRO A 86 6.55 4.76 -2.70
CA PRO A 86 6.38 4.43 -1.29
C PRO A 86 5.89 2.99 -1.08
N GLN A 87 6.81 2.03 -1.21
CA GLN A 87 6.54 0.59 -1.02
C GLN A 87 6.92 0.09 0.37
N GLN A 88 7.64 0.86 1.17
CA GLN A 88 7.86 0.56 2.58
C GLN A 88 6.67 1.04 3.41
N MET A 89 6.18 0.19 4.33
CA MET A 89 5.04 0.51 5.18
C MET A 89 5.04 -0.26 6.49
N LEU A 90 4.34 0.27 7.49
CA LEU A 90 4.00 -0.47 8.71
C LEU A 90 2.68 -1.23 8.49
N LEU A 91 2.64 -2.50 8.86
CA LEU A 91 1.37 -3.25 8.90
C LEU A 91 0.39 -2.59 9.89
N PRO A 92 -0.93 -2.60 9.60
CA PRO A 92 -1.95 -2.11 10.53
C PRO A 92 -1.90 -2.84 11.88
N ASP A 93 -2.28 -2.14 12.96
CA ASP A 93 -2.38 -2.74 14.30
C ASP A 93 -3.68 -3.53 14.44
N THR A 94 -3.71 -4.69 13.78
CA THR A 94 -4.86 -5.59 13.70
C THR A 94 -4.37 -7.04 13.65
N PRO A 95 -5.24 -8.03 13.92
CA PRO A 95 -4.92 -9.42 13.59
C PRO A 95 -4.53 -9.57 12.12
N ARG A 96 -3.45 -10.32 11.85
CA ARG A 96 -2.95 -10.61 10.49
C ARG A 96 -3.73 -11.78 9.88
N GLU A 97 -5.03 -11.55 9.63
CA GLU A 97 -5.94 -12.57 9.09
C GLU A 97 -6.98 -11.98 8.14
N GLY A 98 -7.31 -12.72 7.10
CA GLY A 98 -8.34 -12.33 6.13
C GLY A 98 -7.98 -11.02 5.41
N ILE A 99 -8.92 -10.10 5.37
CA ILE A 99 -8.77 -8.79 4.72
C ILE A 99 -8.80 -7.68 5.79
N VAL A 100 -7.80 -6.81 5.76
CA VAL A 100 -7.79 -5.55 6.50
C VAL A 100 -7.76 -4.40 5.52
N VAL A 101 -8.66 -3.43 5.68
CA VAL A 101 -8.73 -2.22 4.87
C VAL A 101 -8.43 -1.03 5.77
N ASN A 102 -7.38 -0.27 5.50
CA ASN A 102 -7.16 1.01 6.17
C ASN A 102 -7.57 2.17 5.25
N LEU A 103 -8.64 2.83 5.60
CA LEU A 103 -9.25 3.89 4.79
C LEU A 103 -8.32 5.11 4.64
N ALA A 104 -7.60 5.48 5.69
CA ALA A 104 -6.68 6.63 5.64
C ALA A 104 -5.49 6.39 4.70
N GLU A 105 -5.04 5.14 4.54
CA GLU A 105 -3.95 4.77 3.64
C GLU A 105 -4.41 4.51 2.21
N LEU A 106 -5.74 4.32 1.99
CA LEU A 106 -6.28 3.80 0.73
C LEU A 106 -5.63 2.47 0.32
N ARG A 107 -5.42 1.58 1.30
CA ARG A 107 -4.80 0.26 1.13
C ARG A 107 -5.67 -0.86 1.68
N LEU A 108 -5.66 -2.00 0.99
CA LEU A 108 -6.22 -3.28 1.40
C LEU A 108 -5.08 -4.26 1.58
N TYR A 109 -5.04 -4.91 2.74
CA TYR A 109 -4.09 -5.96 3.11
C TYR A 109 -4.83 -7.28 3.13
N TYR A 110 -4.37 -8.26 2.36
CA TYR A 110 -4.90 -9.60 2.38
C TYR A 110 -3.87 -10.57 2.94
N TYR A 111 -4.25 -11.29 3.97
CA TYR A 111 -3.45 -12.32 4.64
C TYR A 111 -4.00 -13.70 4.26
N PRO A 112 -3.43 -14.39 3.26
CA PRO A 112 -3.88 -15.71 2.86
C PRO A 112 -3.67 -16.72 4.00
N LYS A 113 -4.67 -17.55 4.26
CA LYS A 113 -4.60 -18.51 5.36
C LYS A 113 -3.53 -19.57 5.12
N GLY A 114 -2.59 -19.72 6.07
CA GLY A 114 -1.51 -20.71 6.02
C GLY A 114 -0.33 -20.28 5.14
N GLU A 115 -0.26 -19.03 4.70
CA GLU A 115 0.87 -18.49 3.96
C GLU A 115 1.57 -17.39 4.77
N GLU A 116 2.91 -17.38 4.75
CA GLU A 116 3.75 -16.40 5.45
C GLU A 116 3.96 -15.14 4.59
N LYS A 117 2.85 -14.59 4.09
CA LYS A 117 2.86 -13.37 3.27
C LYS A 117 1.64 -12.49 3.50
N VAL A 118 1.77 -11.23 3.14
CA VAL A 118 0.67 -10.29 2.98
C VAL A 118 0.67 -9.75 1.56
N ILE A 119 -0.52 -9.61 0.97
CA ILE A 119 -0.71 -9.01 -0.35
C ILE A 119 -1.37 -7.65 -0.14
N VAL A 120 -0.76 -6.59 -0.68
CA VAL A 120 -1.21 -5.22 -0.48
C VAL A 120 -1.72 -4.64 -1.80
N TYR A 121 -2.94 -4.14 -1.78
CA TYR A 121 -3.58 -3.52 -2.94
C TYR A 121 -3.92 -2.05 -2.65
N PRO A 122 -3.62 -1.12 -3.56
CA PRO A 122 -4.17 0.22 -3.50
C PRO A 122 -5.66 0.17 -3.87
N ILE A 123 -6.46 0.96 -3.18
CA ILE A 123 -7.93 0.94 -3.33
C ILE A 123 -8.52 2.33 -3.54
N GLY A 124 -9.67 2.38 -4.19
CA GLY A 124 -10.59 3.51 -4.10
C GLY A 124 -11.65 3.27 -3.04
N ILE A 125 -12.08 4.31 -2.34
CA ILE A 125 -13.07 4.23 -1.25
C ILE A 125 -14.21 5.24 -1.46
N GLY A 126 -15.18 5.20 -0.55
CA GLY A 126 -16.32 6.12 -0.53
C GLY A 126 -15.91 7.59 -0.48
N GLN A 127 -16.52 8.40 -1.36
CA GLN A 127 -16.34 9.84 -1.40
C GLN A 127 -16.99 10.53 -0.20
N LEU A 128 -16.74 11.81 -0.05
CA LEU A 128 -17.42 12.65 0.94
C LEU A 128 -18.94 12.57 0.77
N GLY A 129 -19.67 12.40 1.87
CA GLY A 129 -21.12 12.19 1.86
C GLY A 129 -21.58 10.77 1.50
N ALA A 130 -20.66 9.88 1.12
CA ALA A 130 -20.92 8.47 0.85
C ALA A 130 -19.76 7.59 1.36
N ALA A 131 -19.31 7.81 2.59
CA ALA A 131 -18.13 7.19 3.16
C ALA A 131 -18.26 5.66 3.30
N THR A 132 -17.15 4.97 3.09
CA THR A 132 -16.99 3.56 3.48
C THR A 132 -16.96 3.47 5.00
N PRO A 133 -17.84 2.70 5.67
CA PRO A 133 -17.89 2.65 7.12
C PRO A 133 -16.77 1.79 7.71
N VAL A 134 -16.30 2.17 8.89
CA VAL A 134 -15.48 1.30 9.76
C VAL A 134 -16.35 0.14 10.23
N MET A 135 -15.85 -1.10 10.13
CA MET A 135 -16.60 -2.31 10.47
C MET A 135 -15.71 -3.54 10.61
N VAL A 136 -16.23 -4.55 11.29
CA VAL A 136 -15.78 -5.94 11.17
C VAL A 136 -16.92 -6.74 10.56
N THR A 137 -16.62 -7.48 9.50
CA THR A 137 -17.59 -8.24 8.70
C THR A 137 -16.91 -9.43 8.03
N SER A 138 -17.57 -10.04 7.04
CA SER A 138 -16.99 -11.13 6.22
C SER A 138 -17.48 -11.06 4.78
N ILE A 139 -16.84 -11.82 3.89
CA ILE A 139 -17.28 -12.01 2.52
C ILE A 139 -18.50 -12.94 2.52
N SER A 140 -19.68 -12.42 2.22
CA SER A 140 -20.92 -13.19 2.18
C SER A 140 -21.18 -13.84 0.82
N GLN A 141 -20.72 -13.22 -0.26
CA GLN A 141 -20.95 -13.70 -1.62
C GLN A 141 -19.84 -13.26 -2.56
N LYS A 142 -19.46 -14.13 -3.49
CA LYS A 142 -18.58 -13.84 -4.63
C LYS A 142 -19.42 -13.80 -5.90
N ILE A 143 -19.32 -12.73 -6.69
CA ILE A 143 -20.19 -12.46 -7.84
C ILE A 143 -19.30 -12.21 -9.06
N PRO A 144 -19.10 -13.19 -9.93
CA PRO A 144 -18.46 -12.95 -11.22
C PRO A 144 -19.45 -12.25 -12.16
N ASN A 145 -18.95 -11.40 -13.03
CA ASN A 145 -19.74 -10.65 -14.00
C ASN A 145 -20.97 -9.95 -13.37
N PRO A 146 -20.77 -9.09 -12.35
CA PRO A 146 -21.88 -8.46 -11.64
C PRO A 146 -22.67 -7.54 -12.58
N THR A 147 -23.97 -7.43 -12.36
CA THR A 147 -24.76 -6.31 -12.88
C THR A 147 -24.68 -5.13 -11.91
N TRP A 148 -24.82 -3.91 -12.41
CA TRP A 148 -24.85 -2.72 -11.56
C TRP A 148 -26.23 -2.07 -11.59
N THR A 149 -26.85 -1.96 -10.43
CA THR A 149 -28.08 -1.22 -10.22
C THR A 149 -27.76 0.09 -9.50
N PRO A 150 -27.66 1.23 -10.21
CA PRO A 150 -27.39 2.52 -9.57
C PRO A 150 -28.51 2.88 -8.60
N THR A 151 -28.14 3.24 -7.37
CA THR A 151 -29.09 3.66 -6.33
C THR A 151 -29.82 4.94 -6.75
N PRO A 152 -31.01 5.27 -6.17
CA PRO A 152 -31.70 6.53 -6.45
C PRO A 152 -30.79 7.78 -6.27
N ASN A 153 -29.92 7.77 -5.24
CA ASN A 153 -28.98 8.88 -5.00
C ASN A 153 -27.93 8.98 -6.09
N ILE A 154 -27.41 7.86 -6.59
CA ILE A 154 -26.48 7.84 -7.72
C ILE A 154 -27.16 8.41 -8.96
N ARG A 155 -28.36 7.93 -9.31
CA ARG A 155 -29.10 8.43 -10.46
C ARG A 155 -29.38 9.93 -10.36
N LYS A 156 -29.79 10.40 -9.17
CA LYS A 156 -30.03 11.84 -8.94
C LYS A 156 -28.78 12.69 -9.14
N ARG A 157 -27.62 12.18 -8.74
CA ARG A 157 -26.33 12.86 -8.94
C ARG A 157 -25.99 12.96 -10.43
N TYR A 158 -26.03 11.85 -11.15
CA TYR A 158 -25.76 11.82 -12.59
C TYR A 158 -26.75 12.67 -13.40
N ALA A 159 -28.02 12.67 -13.00
CA ALA A 159 -29.05 13.52 -13.64
C ALA A 159 -28.73 15.02 -13.51
N LYS A 160 -28.11 15.46 -12.39
CA LYS A 160 -27.65 16.85 -12.24
C LYS A 160 -26.52 17.21 -13.21
N GLU A 161 -25.75 16.23 -13.63
CA GLU A 161 -24.67 16.35 -14.61
C GLU A 161 -25.15 16.09 -16.05
N GLY A 162 -26.47 16.00 -16.26
CA GLY A 162 -27.10 15.79 -17.57
C GLY A 162 -27.06 14.32 -18.05
N VAL A 163 -26.64 13.36 -17.20
CA VAL A 163 -26.52 11.96 -17.56
C VAL A 163 -27.69 11.15 -17.01
N THR A 164 -28.43 10.47 -17.88
CA THR A 164 -29.49 9.54 -17.50
C THR A 164 -28.94 8.11 -17.44
N LEU A 165 -28.80 7.57 -16.24
CA LEU A 165 -28.37 6.19 -16.05
C LEU A 165 -29.52 5.19 -16.28
N PRO A 166 -29.26 4.03 -16.91
CA PRO A 166 -30.23 2.97 -17.04
C PRO A 166 -30.61 2.39 -15.66
N ALA A 167 -31.72 1.70 -15.59
CA ALA A 167 -32.18 1.04 -14.35
C ALA A 167 -31.18 0.01 -13.86
N VAL A 168 -30.61 -0.77 -14.78
CA VAL A 168 -29.55 -1.77 -14.54
C VAL A 168 -28.55 -1.66 -15.67
N VAL A 169 -27.26 -1.64 -15.33
CA VAL A 169 -26.18 -1.82 -16.30
C VAL A 169 -25.80 -3.30 -16.28
N PRO A 170 -25.87 -4.00 -17.41
CA PRO A 170 -25.50 -5.41 -17.50
C PRO A 170 -24.01 -5.62 -17.24
N ALA A 171 -23.60 -6.86 -17.02
CA ALA A 171 -22.19 -7.22 -17.01
C ALA A 171 -21.54 -6.87 -18.37
N GLY A 172 -20.31 -6.41 -18.33
CA GLY A 172 -19.57 -6.03 -19.55
C GLY A 172 -18.63 -4.85 -19.36
N PRO A 173 -17.99 -4.40 -20.46
CA PRO A 173 -16.95 -3.37 -20.40
C PRO A 173 -17.46 -2.02 -19.88
N GLU A 174 -18.73 -1.70 -20.10
CA GLU A 174 -19.35 -0.45 -19.65
C GLU A 174 -19.81 -0.50 -18.18
N ASN A 175 -19.67 -1.65 -17.49
CA ASN A 175 -20.09 -1.77 -16.11
C ASN A 175 -19.03 -1.23 -15.15
N PRO A 176 -19.34 -0.19 -14.34
CA PRO A 176 -18.39 0.41 -13.41
C PRO A 176 -17.99 -0.50 -12.23
N MET A 177 -18.65 -1.67 -12.08
CA MET A 177 -18.28 -2.69 -11.09
C MET A 177 -17.13 -3.59 -11.58
N GLY A 178 -16.76 -3.53 -12.87
CA GLY A 178 -15.81 -4.46 -13.46
C GLY A 178 -16.35 -5.90 -13.55
N LEU A 179 -15.45 -6.87 -13.65
CA LEU A 179 -15.79 -8.28 -13.88
C LEU A 179 -16.01 -9.09 -12.58
N PHE A 180 -15.60 -8.58 -11.42
CA PHE A 180 -15.65 -9.31 -10.16
C PHE A 180 -16.12 -8.41 -9.01
N ALA A 181 -16.98 -8.94 -8.15
CA ALA A 181 -17.42 -8.29 -6.93
C ALA A 181 -17.54 -9.30 -5.77
N MET A 182 -17.22 -8.84 -4.57
CA MET A 182 -17.40 -9.59 -3.32
C MET A 182 -18.29 -8.78 -2.38
N ARG A 183 -19.42 -9.36 -1.98
CA ARG A 183 -20.38 -8.73 -1.07
C ARG A 183 -19.95 -8.87 0.37
N LEU A 184 -20.03 -7.79 1.13
CA LEU A 184 -19.79 -7.79 2.57
C LEU A 184 -21.06 -8.14 3.34
N ALA A 185 -20.94 -8.92 4.41
CA ALA A 185 -22.03 -9.33 5.30
C ALA A 185 -22.39 -8.19 6.27
N ARG A 186 -22.86 -7.04 5.75
CA ARG A 186 -23.26 -5.89 6.55
C ARG A 186 -24.59 -5.31 6.09
N GLY A 187 -25.54 -5.18 7.01
CA GLY A 187 -26.86 -4.60 6.75
C GLY A 187 -27.57 -5.25 5.58
N SER A 188 -28.07 -4.45 4.64
CA SER A 188 -28.72 -4.93 3.41
C SER A 188 -27.75 -5.49 2.35
N GLY A 189 -26.44 -5.61 2.66
CA GLY A 189 -25.42 -6.12 1.73
C GLY A 189 -25.06 -5.15 0.59
N ASN A 190 -25.19 -3.84 0.82
CA ASN A 190 -24.91 -2.81 -0.18
C ASN A 190 -23.42 -2.46 -0.31
N TYR A 191 -22.58 -2.95 0.60
CA TYR A 191 -21.14 -2.72 0.55
C TYR A 191 -20.43 -3.88 -0.13
N LEU A 192 -19.59 -3.52 -1.11
CA LEU A 192 -18.85 -4.48 -1.92
C LEU A 192 -17.37 -4.09 -2.00
N ILE A 193 -16.55 -5.12 -2.20
CA ILE A 193 -15.21 -4.99 -2.77
C ILE A 193 -15.35 -5.41 -4.22
N HIS A 194 -15.03 -4.52 -5.18
CA HIS A 194 -15.28 -4.79 -6.59
C HIS A 194 -14.23 -4.15 -7.51
N GLY A 195 -14.22 -4.56 -8.74
CA GLY A 195 -13.37 -3.99 -9.77
C GLY A 195 -13.82 -2.63 -10.29
N THR A 196 -13.33 -2.29 -11.44
CA THR A 196 -13.72 -1.08 -12.19
C THR A 196 -13.55 -1.33 -13.67
N ASN A 197 -14.27 -0.61 -14.49
CA ASN A 197 -14.04 -0.53 -15.94
C ASN A 197 -13.08 0.60 -16.33
N ALA A 198 -12.63 1.41 -15.36
CA ALA A 198 -11.71 2.51 -15.56
C ALA A 198 -10.50 2.37 -14.62
N ASN A 199 -9.33 2.72 -15.10
CA ASN A 199 -8.13 2.72 -14.25
C ASN A 199 -8.07 3.94 -13.30
N PHE A 200 -8.97 4.90 -13.48
CA PHE A 200 -9.06 6.10 -12.65
C PHE A 200 -9.73 5.83 -11.28
N GLY A 201 -9.20 6.48 -10.26
CA GLY A 201 -9.79 6.54 -8.92
C GLY A 201 -9.25 5.54 -7.91
N ILE A 202 -8.17 4.81 -8.25
CA ILE A 202 -7.45 3.98 -7.28
C ILE A 202 -6.45 4.84 -6.50
N GLY A 203 -6.50 4.75 -5.18
CA GLY A 203 -5.83 5.70 -4.29
C GLY A 203 -6.61 7.00 -4.12
N MET A 204 -7.94 6.99 -4.29
CA MET A 204 -8.80 8.17 -4.20
C MET A 204 -10.13 7.86 -3.50
N ARG A 205 -10.85 8.92 -3.12
CA ARG A 205 -12.22 8.87 -2.57
C ARG A 205 -13.23 9.16 -3.67
N VAL A 206 -13.72 8.13 -4.35
CA VAL A 206 -14.53 8.29 -5.58
C VAL A 206 -15.79 7.44 -5.63
N SER A 207 -15.93 6.43 -4.76
CA SER A 207 -17.07 5.51 -4.80
C SER A 207 -18.25 6.01 -3.97
N SER A 208 -19.36 5.28 -4.04
CA SER A 208 -20.54 5.53 -3.20
C SER A 208 -20.55 4.62 -1.95
N GLY A 209 -19.38 4.38 -1.36
CA GLY A 209 -19.19 3.59 -0.13
C GLY A 209 -18.55 2.22 -0.35
N CYS A 210 -18.48 1.73 -1.57
CA CYS A 210 -17.80 0.48 -1.90
C CYS A 210 -16.28 0.65 -1.96
N ILE A 211 -15.57 -0.47 -1.90
CA ILE A 211 -14.12 -0.54 -2.03
C ILE A 211 -13.81 -0.97 -3.47
N ARG A 212 -13.05 -0.15 -4.20
CA ARG A 212 -12.74 -0.34 -5.61
C ARG A 212 -11.28 -0.74 -5.79
N LEU A 213 -11.02 -1.75 -6.64
CA LEU A 213 -9.68 -2.20 -7.04
C LEU A 213 -9.50 -2.09 -8.55
N ARG A 214 -8.26 -2.09 -9.01
CA ARG A 214 -7.93 -2.25 -10.43
C ARG A 214 -8.45 -3.59 -10.95
N PRO A 215 -8.72 -3.73 -12.26
CA PRO A 215 -9.25 -4.97 -12.84
C PRO A 215 -8.41 -6.21 -12.50
N GLN A 216 -7.10 -6.15 -12.64
CA GLN A 216 -6.19 -7.27 -12.33
C GLN A 216 -6.13 -7.56 -10.82
N ASP A 217 -6.21 -6.54 -9.97
CA ASP A 217 -6.12 -6.68 -8.52
C ASP A 217 -7.37 -7.36 -7.96
N ILE A 218 -8.56 -6.96 -8.42
CA ILE A 218 -9.80 -7.61 -8.00
C ILE A 218 -9.90 -9.05 -8.51
N GLU A 219 -9.40 -9.35 -9.70
CA GLU A 219 -9.38 -10.70 -10.24
C GLU A 219 -8.51 -11.62 -9.38
N ALA A 220 -7.27 -11.19 -9.06
CA ALA A 220 -6.37 -11.91 -8.19
C ALA A 220 -6.97 -12.12 -6.78
N LEU A 221 -7.49 -11.05 -6.17
CA LEU A 221 -8.12 -11.11 -4.86
C LEU A 221 -9.37 -11.99 -4.86
N PHE A 222 -10.25 -11.86 -5.86
CA PHE A 222 -11.45 -12.66 -6.02
C PHE A 222 -11.11 -14.15 -6.09
N ASN A 223 -10.12 -14.54 -6.86
CA ASN A 223 -9.74 -15.95 -7.02
C ASN A 223 -9.13 -16.53 -5.73
N SER A 224 -8.42 -15.72 -4.95
CA SER A 224 -7.70 -16.17 -3.75
C SER A 224 -8.55 -16.15 -2.48
N VAL A 225 -9.56 -15.27 -2.38
CA VAL A 225 -10.33 -15.06 -1.14
C VAL A 225 -11.52 -16.02 -1.08
N PRO A 226 -11.61 -16.90 -0.06
CA PRO A 226 -12.78 -17.75 0.16
C PRO A 226 -14.00 -16.93 0.64
N LYS A 227 -15.22 -17.45 0.38
CA LYS A 227 -16.43 -16.98 1.07
C LYS A 227 -16.29 -17.22 2.57
N GLY A 228 -16.75 -16.29 3.39
CA GLY A 228 -16.62 -16.32 4.85
C GLY A 228 -15.35 -15.65 5.37
N THR A 229 -14.39 -15.28 4.50
CA THR A 229 -13.17 -14.57 4.91
C THR A 229 -13.53 -13.31 5.71
N ARG A 230 -12.88 -13.16 6.86
CA ARG A 230 -13.01 -11.98 7.73
C ARG A 230 -12.56 -10.72 6.99
N VAL A 231 -13.30 -9.63 7.15
CA VAL A 231 -12.96 -8.29 6.62
C VAL A 231 -13.04 -7.30 7.77
N GLN A 232 -11.94 -6.61 8.03
CA GLN A 232 -11.87 -5.51 8.99
C GLN A 232 -11.55 -4.21 8.26
N VAL A 233 -12.46 -3.24 8.35
CA VAL A 233 -12.26 -1.88 7.83
C VAL A 233 -11.95 -0.97 9.00
N ILE A 234 -10.81 -0.29 8.93
CA ILE A 234 -10.30 0.65 9.94
C ILE A 234 -10.01 2.01 9.32
N ASN A 235 -9.82 3.01 10.16
CA ASN A 235 -9.38 4.35 9.75
C ASN A 235 -8.25 4.81 10.70
N GLN A 236 -7.03 4.42 10.39
CA GLN A 236 -5.83 4.72 11.17
C GLN A 236 -4.87 5.58 10.35
N PRO A 237 -4.94 6.91 10.42
CA PRO A 237 -4.01 7.79 9.70
C PRO A 237 -2.60 7.77 10.28
N VAL A 238 -2.42 7.33 11.53
CA VAL A 238 -1.10 7.19 12.15
C VAL A 238 -0.89 5.77 12.62
N LYS A 239 0.19 5.17 12.15
CA LYS A 239 0.72 3.89 12.62
C LYS A 239 2.09 4.11 13.27
N TYR A 240 2.45 3.28 14.23
CA TYR A 240 3.77 3.30 14.85
C TYR A 240 4.18 1.88 15.21
N ALA A 241 5.47 1.65 15.30
CA ALA A 241 6.03 0.37 15.69
C ALA A 241 7.31 0.55 16.52
N ILE A 242 7.58 -0.43 17.37
CA ILE A 242 8.89 -0.68 17.95
C ILE A 242 9.30 -2.03 17.37
N GLU A 243 10.32 -2.02 16.53
CA GLU A 243 10.81 -3.23 15.88
C GLU A 243 11.66 -4.06 16.84
N PRO A 244 11.90 -5.37 16.58
CA PRO A 244 12.67 -6.25 17.45
C PRO A 244 14.09 -5.76 17.75
N ASP A 245 14.69 -4.99 16.85
CA ASP A 245 15.99 -4.33 17.06
C ASP A 245 15.88 -3.03 17.87
N GLY A 246 14.70 -2.72 18.45
CA GLY A 246 14.43 -1.54 19.25
C GLY A 246 14.20 -0.26 18.45
N LYS A 247 14.38 -0.27 17.14
CA LYS A 247 14.08 0.89 16.30
C LYS A 247 12.60 1.24 16.35
N ARG A 248 12.35 2.55 16.39
CA ARG A 248 11.00 3.11 16.52
C ARG A 248 10.64 3.82 15.23
N TYR A 249 9.50 3.44 14.68
CA TYR A 249 8.99 4.02 13.43
C TYR A 249 7.61 4.64 13.64
N ILE A 250 7.34 5.72 12.91
CA ILE A 250 6.01 6.30 12.76
C ILE A 250 5.70 6.45 11.27
N GLU A 251 4.47 6.12 10.88
CA GLU A 251 3.96 6.33 9.52
C GLU A 251 2.70 7.18 9.63
N VAL A 252 2.66 8.30 8.90
CA VAL A 252 1.59 9.29 9.00
C VAL A 252 1.01 9.56 7.63
N HIS A 253 -0.28 9.34 7.49
CA HIS A 253 -1.11 9.64 6.33
C HIS A 253 -2.01 10.85 6.58
N GLN A 254 -2.54 11.40 5.51
CA GLN A 254 -3.58 12.42 5.60
C GLN A 254 -4.86 11.79 6.18
N PRO A 255 -5.46 12.39 7.23
CA PRO A 255 -6.75 11.93 7.73
C PRO A 255 -7.85 12.22 6.69
N LEU A 256 -8.92 11.43 6.74
CA LEU A 256 -10.06 11.64 5.85
C LEU A 256 -10.83 12.91 6.24
N SER A 257 -11.03 13.83 5.30
CA SER A 257 -11.91 14.99 5.48
C SER A 257 -13.35 14.58 5.79
N HIS A 258 -14.04 15.34 6.65
CA HIS A 258 -15.45 15.13 7.03
C HIS A 258 -16.40 16.03 6.25
N ASN A 259 -15.90 17.12 5.69
CA ASN A 259 -16.64 18.10 4.91
C ASN A 259 -15.72 18.81 3.89
N ASP A 260 -16.29 19.62 3.02
CA ASP A 260 -15.57 20.31 1.93
C ASP A 260 -14.60 21.40 2.41
N LYS A 261 -14.65 21.79 3.69
CA LYS A 261 -13.79 22.83 4.28
C LYS A 261 -12.56 22.22 4.96
N ASP A 262 -12.57 20.91 5.20
CA ASP A 262 -11.45 20.23 5.82
C ASP A 262 -10.29 20.11 4.81
N ASP A 263 -9.12 20.59 5.22
CA ASP A 263 -7.87 20.33 4.51
C ASP A 263 -7.16 19.12 5.15
N PRO A 264 -7.09 17.96 4.49
CA PRO A 264 -6.44 16.78 5.03
C PRO A 264 -4.97 16.97 5.39
N GLN A 265 -4.29 17.96 4.80
CA GLN A 265 -2.89 18.25 5.11
C GLN A 265 -2.71 18.98 6.46
N THR A 266 -3.70 19.79 6.88
CA THR A 266 -3.58 20.64 8.07
C THR A 266 -4.54 20.25 9.20
N MET A 267 -5.65 19.55 8.91
CA MET A 267 -6.61 19.16 9.93
C MET A 267 -5.97 18.32 11.05
N PRO A 268 -6.46 18.46 12.31
CA PRO A 268 -5.92 17.72 13.44
C PRO A 268 -6.04 16.20 13.28
N ILE A 269 -5.02 15.47 13.70
CA ILE A 269 -5.06 14.01 13.81
C ILE A 269 -5.31 13.64 15.27
N ALA A 270 -6.34 12.82 15.53
CA ALA A 270 -6.61 12.30 16.86
C ALA A 270 -5.54 11.26 17.23
N LEU A 271 -4.81 11.53 18.33
CA LEU A 271 -3.77 10.63 18.84
C LEU A 271 -4.36 9.72 19.93
N SER A 272 -4.22 8.40 19.77
CA SER A 272 -4.62 7.43 20.80
C SER A 272 -3.76 7.55 22.05
N ALA A 273 -4.24 7.00 23.18
CA ALA A 273 -3.47 6.98 24.43
C ALA A 273 -2.12 6.24 24.25
N ALA A 274 -2.14 5.10 23.55
CA ALA A 274 -0.93 4.32 23.27
C ALA A 274 0.07 5.10 22.39
N LEU A 275 -0.39 5.79 21.35
CA LEU A 275 0.47 6.65 20.53
C LEU A 275 1.05 7.82 21.35
N LYS A 276 0.26 8.43 22.25
CA LYS A 276 0.78 9.47 23.16
C LYS A 276 1.87 8.93 24.09
N THR A 277 1.75 7.70 24.57
CA THR A 277 2.79 7.03 25.36
C THR A 277 4.05 6.78 24.51
N PHE A 278 3.88 6.29 23.28
CA PHE A 278 4.99 6.11 22.33
C PHE A 278 5.75 7.43 22.09
N ILE A 279 5.03 8.53 21.83
CA ILE A 279 5.62 9.87 21.59
C ILE A 279 6.39 10.37 22.81
N LYS A 280 5.88 10.17 24.02
CA LYS A 280 6.48 10.65 25.28
C LYS A 280 7.63 9.78 25.77
N SER A 281 7.91 8.65 25.14
CA SER A 281 9.02 7.77 25.53
C SER A 281 10.36 8.48 25.35
N PRO A 282 11.29 8.36 26.31
CA PRO A 282 12.67 8.89 26.16
C PRO A 282 13.42 8.30 24.96
N GLN A 283 13.02 7.12 24.51
CA GLN A 283 13.58 6.43 23.35
C GLN A 283 13.02 6.95 22.00
N SER A 284 12.08 7.89 22.03
CA SER A 284 11.49 8.52 20.85
C SER A 284 12.00 9.93 20.69
N ASP A 285 12.40 10.30 19.47
CA ASP A 285 12.73 11.68 19.11
C ASP A 285 11.45 12.48 18.84
N SER A 286 11.11 13.38 19.76
CA SER A 286 9.88 14.17 19.69
C SER A 286 9.85 15.15 18.51
N GLU A 287 11.01 15.66 18.07
CA GLU A 287 11.06 16.60 16.94
C GLU A 287 10.90 15.87 15.61
N LEU A 288 11.51 14.68 15.46
CA LEU A 288 11.26 13.83 14.28
C LEU A 288 9.80 13.40 14.20
N ILE A 289 9.16 13.02 15.34
CA ILE A 289 7.74 12.68 15.37
C ILE A 289 6.89 13.88 14.99
N LYS A 290 7.16 15.06 15.52
CA LYS A 290 6.44 16.29 15.19
C LYS A 290 6.57 16.63 13.71
N ALA A 291 7.77 16.49 13.15
CA ALA A 291 8.02 16.66 11.71
C ALA A 291 7.23 15.64 10.87
N ALA A 292 7.19 14.37 11.26
CA ALA A 292 6.43 13.32 10.57
C ALA A 292 4.92 13.58 10.61
N LEU A 293 4.39 14.01 11.78
CA LEU A 293 2.97 14.38 11.94
C LEU A 293 2.58 15.60 11.11
N ALA A 294 3.48 16.54 10.89
CA ALA A 294 3.26 17.70 10.03
C ALA A 294 3.40 17.33 8.55
N ARG A 295 4.39 16.49 8.18
CA ARG A 295 4.71 16.15 6.79
C ARG A 295 3.70 15.19 6.15
N ARG A 296 3.17 14.21 6.89
CA ARG A 296 2.17 13.22 6.42
C ARG A 296 2.60 12.54 5.12
N SER A 297 3.80 11.97 5.13
CA SER A 297 4.43 11.41 3.93
C SER A 297 3.86 10.07 3.47
N GLY A 298 3.03 9.42 4.30
CA GLY A 298 2.56 8.05 4.04
C GLY A 298 3.65 6.98 4.06
N MET A 299 4.85 7.32 4.56
CA MET A 299 5.99 6.42 4.65
C MET A 299 6.47 6.31 6.10
N PRO A 300 6.99 5.12 6.53
CA PRO A 300 7.65 4.97 7.81
C PRO A 300 8.86 5.90 7.96
N VAL A 301 8.92 6.61 9.06
CA VAL A 301 10.04 7.47 9.47
C VAL A 301 10.66 6.89 10.74
N LEU A 302 11.99 6.68 10.73
CA LEU A 302 12.73 6.29 11.92
C LEU A 302 12.73 7.46 12.91
N VAL A 303 12.23 7.22 14.12
CA VAL A 303 12.08 8.23 15.18
C VAL A 303 12.65 7.76 16.52
N SER A 304 13.65 6.88 16.49
CA SER A 304 14.44 6.55 17.67
C SER A 304 15.27 7.76 18.09
N SER A 305 15.41 8.02 19.39
CA SER A 305 16.37 9.00 19.91
C SER A 305 17.81 8.54 19.60
N GLY A 306 18.75 9.49 19.42
CA GLY A 306 20.14 9.18 19.11
C GLY A 306 20.83 8.27 20.12
N GLU A 307 20.48 8.39 21.40
CA GLU A 307 20.98 7.53 22.48
C GLU A 307 20.52 6.06 22.31
N ALA A 308 19.29 5.84 21.81
CA ALA A 308 18.77 4.49 21.56
C ALA A 308 19.45 3.79 20.37
N VAL A 309 19.89 4.54 19.38
CA VAL A 309 20.60 4.00 18.19
C VAL A 309 22.06 3.65 18.53
N GLU A 310 22.73 4.42 19.38
CA GLU A 310 24.10 4.14 19.81
C GLU A 310 24.18 2.94 20.78
N ALA A 311 23.20 2.76 21.65
CA ALA A 311 23.14 1.64 22.58
C ALA A 311 22.95 0.27 21.89
N GLN A 312 22.61 0.25 20.62
CA GLN A 312 22.32 -0.96 19.84
C GLN A 312 23.35 -1.26 18.74
N LYS A 313 24.49 -0.54 18.68
CA LYS A 313 25.58 -0.99 17.81
C LYS A 313 26.07 -2.36 18.31
N PRO A 314 25.99 -3.44 17.49
CA PRO A 314 26.40 -4.77 17.94
C PRO A 314 27.88 -4.74 18.35
N GLU A 315 28.21 -5.48 19.41
CA GLU A 315 29.59 -5.79 19.82
C GLU A 315 30.42 -6.47 18.70
N GLU A 316 29.80 -6.93 17.62
CA GLU A 316 30.45 -7.52 16.44
C GLU A 316 31.41 -6.57 15.72
N ALA A 317 31.23 -5.24 15.81
CA ALA A 317 32.21 -4.29 15.24
C ALA A 317 33.49 -4.17 16.05
N GLN A 318 33.46 -4.56 17.32
CA GLN A 318 34.68 -4.52 18.19
C GLN A 318 35.48 -5.83 18.08
N GLN A 319 34.84 -6.97 17.82
CA GLN A 319 35.51 -8.23 17.61
C GLN A 319 36.28 -8.30 16.28
N SER A 320 35.75 -7.72 15.22
CA SER A 320 36.42 -7.68 13.91
C SER A 320 37.68 -6.78 13.92
N ALA A 321 37.67 -5.73 14.72
CA ALA A 321 38.88 -4.86 14.90
C ALA A 321 39.98 -5.51 15.72
N GLN A 322 39.67 -6.34 16.72
CA GLN A 322 40.63 -7.06 17.51
C GLN A 322 41.31 -8.24 16.76
N VAL A 323 40.57 -8.93 15.90
CA VAL A 323 41.10 -10.02 15.05
C VAL A 323 42.05 -9.48 13.98
N SER A 324 41.80 -8.28 13.46
CA SER A 324 42.71 -7.63 12.49
C SER A 324 43.99 -7.11 13.10
N ALA A 325 44.01 -6.76 14.38
CA ALA A 325 45.20 -6.29 15.09
C ALA A 325 46.14 -7.43 15.53
N GLN A 326 45.65 -8.63 15.74
CA GLN A 326 46.45 -9.80 16.10
C GLN A 326 47.05 -10.55 14.91
N GLY A 327 46.56 -10.30 13.68
CA GLY A 327 47.08 -10.92 12.46
C GLY A 327 48.33 -10.28 11.85
N GLN A 328 48.81 -9.13 12.37
CA GLN A 328 49.97 -8.42 11.82
C GLN A 328 51.29 -8.56 12.63
N ALA A 329 51.32 -9.39 13.68
CA ALA A 329 52.45 -9.44 14.60
C ALA A 329 53.37 -10.68 14.45
N THR A 330 53.28 -11.46 13.39
CA THR A 330 54.19 -12.62 13.17
C THR A 330 54.58 -12.78 11.71
N VAL A 331 55.41 -11.88 11.18
CA VAL A 331 56.36 -12.18 10.09
C VAL A 331 57.55 -11.22 10.21
N GLU A 332 58.56 -11.56 11.02
CA GLU A 332 59.93 -11.12 10.83
C GLU A 332 60.86 -12.30 11.22
N THR A 333 61.45 -12.82 10.23
CA THR A 333 62.84 -13.21 9.96
C THR A 333 63.56 -14.28 10.83
N PRO A 334 64.61 -14.95 10.35
CA PRO A 334 65.64 -14.50 9.39
C PRO A 334 65.66 -15.27 8.07
#